data_40213a18c16490c1643cfcd8cf9bf73a
#
_entry.id   40213a18c16490c1643cfcd8cf9bf73a
#
_cell.length_a   1.000
_cell.length_b   1.000
_cell.length_c   1.000
_cell.angle_alpha   90.00
_cell.angle_beta   90.00
_cell.angle_gamma   90.00
#
_symmetry.space_group_name_H-M   'P 1'
#
loop_
_entity.id
_entity.type
_entity.pdbx_description
1 polymer ?
#
loop_
_entity_poly.entity_id
_entity_poly.type
_entity_poly.pdbx_seq_one_letter_code
_entity_poly.pdbx_strand_id
1 'polypeptide(L)'
;MKILVTGAKGFVGQNLVANLINIQQGKNRTRPALQIDEIYEYDITSTPQELETYCAQADFVFNLAGVNRPKDQSEFMQGNFGFASTLLDTLKKHGNTCPVMLASSIQATLIGRYGESDYGKSKLAGEELFFAYAKETGAQVLVYRFPNLFGKWCRPNYNSVIATFCNNIANDLPIQVNDASVELELLYIDDLVEEMLDALEGKAHRCNYDGLAAQAAADGRYCYALTTHKVILGEIVELLDLFK
;
A
#
# COMPACT_ATOMS: atom_id res chain seq x y z
N MET A 1 3.15 16.30 13.86
CA MET A 1 1.93 15.54 13.48
C MET A 1 1.98 14.14 14.04
N LYS A 2 0.82 13.56 14.34
CA LYS A 2 0.64 12.18 14.83
C LYS A 2 0.15 11.31 13.69
N ILE A 3 0.83 10.23 13.42
CA ILE A 3 0.59 9.40 12.22
C ILE A 3 0.15 8.01 12.66
N LEU A 4 -1.02 7.55 12.19
CA LEU A 4 -1.48 6.18 12.37
C LEU A 4 -1.10 5.35 11.14
N VAL A 5 -0.39 4.26 11.36
CA VAL A 5 -0.06 3.25 10.34
C VAL A 5 -0.72 1.94 10.71
N THR A 6 -1.73 1.51 9.96
CA THR A 6 -2.32 0.18 10.12
C THR A 6 -1.60 -0.82 9.22
N GLY A 7 -1.49 -2.08 9.64
CA GLY A 7 -0.62 -3.04 8.96
C GLY A 7 0.88 -2.70 9.11
N ALA A 8 1.24 -2.08 10.25
CA ALA A 8 2.57 -1.54 10.52
C ALA A 8 3.69 -2.61 10.46
N LYS A 9 3.38 -3.86 10.79
CA LYS A 9 4.32 -4.99 10.75
C LYS A 9 4.38 -5.71 9.39
N GLY A 10 3.57 -5.27 8.43
CA GLY A 10 3.58 -5.77 7.05
C GLY A 10 4.77 -5.23 6.25
N PHE A 11 4.97 -5.73 5.02
CA PHE A 11 6.07 -5.32 4.15
C PHE A 11 6.12 -3.81 3.93
N VAL A 12 5.02 -3.20 3.51
CA VAL A 12 4.96 -1.75 3.27
C VAL A 12 5.03 -0.97 4.58
N GLY A 13 4.29 -1.45 5.61
CA GLY A 13 4.24 -0.81 6.92
C GLY A 13 5.60 -0.67 7.59
N GLN A 14 6.41 -1.72 7.62
CA GLN A 14 7.76 -1.69 8.19
C GLN A 14 8.67 -0.68 7.50
N ASN A 15 8.62 -0.62 6.14
CA ASN A 15 9.40 0.33 5.37
C ASN A 15 8.98 1.78 5.65
N LEU A 16 7.68 2.05 5.70
CA LEU A 16 7.16 3.38 6.03
C LEU A 16 7.52 3.79 7.46
N VAL A 17 7.23 2.94 8.44
CA VAL A 17 7.51 3.22 9.86
C VAL A 17 9.01 3.51 10.08
N ALA A 18 9.91 2.72 9.48
CA ALA A 18 11.35 2.98 9.58
C ALA A 18 11.75 4.36 9.04
N ASN A 19 11.15 4.80 7.92
CA ASN A 19 11.40 6.14 7.37
C ASN A 19 10.79 7.24 8.24
N LEU A 20 9.57 7.06 8.76
CA LEU A 20 8.95 8.01 9.70
C LEU A 20 9.80 8.19 10.97
N ILE A 21 10.34 7.10 11.54
CA ILE A 21 11.25 7.14 12.69
C ILE A 21 12.54 7.90 12.34
N ASN A 22 13.11 7.70 11.16
CA ASN A 22 14.30 8.43 10.73
C ASN A 22 14.05 9.94 10.60
N ILE A 23 12.86 10.35 10.15
CA ILE A 23 12.46 11.76 10.11
C ILE A 23 12.27 12.29 11.55
N GLN A 24 11.52 11.58 12.38
CA GLN A 24 11.25 11.94 13.77
C GLN A 24 12.55 12.16 14.56
N GLN A 25 13.57 11.31 14.32
CA GLN A 25 14.87 11.38 14.97
C GLN A 25 15.84 12.37 14.32
N GLY A 26 15.44 13.10 13.28
CA GLY A 26 16.30 14.04 12.56
C GLY A 26 17.43 13.38 11.74
N LYS A 27 17.36 12.08 11.52
CA LYS A 27 18.33 11.33 10.69
C LYS A 27 18.09 11.55 9.20
N ASN A 28 16.83 11.61 8.78
CA ASN A 28 16.46 12.01 7.43
C ASN A 28 16.32 13.54 7.38
N ARG A 29 17.14 14.18 6.55
CA ARG A 29 17.15 15.64 6.36
C ARG A 29 16.59 16.12 5.04
N THR A 30 16.06 15.22 4.20
CA THR A 30 15.53 15.57 2.88
C THR A 30 14.16 16.25 2.98
N ARG A 31 13.49 16.13 4.13
CA ARG A 31 12.15 16.67 4.39
C ARG A 31 12.11 17.54 5.68
N PRO A 32 12.80 18.69 5.66
CA PRO A 32 12.99 19.50 6.87
C PRO A 32 11.69 20.13 7.41
N ALA A 33 10.67 20.25 6.58
CA ALA A 33 9.35 20.77 6.98
C ALA A 33 8.47 19.73 7.68
N LEU A 34 8.78 18.44 7.54
CA LEU A 34 7.97 17.36 8.09
C LEU A 34 8.38 17.08 9.55
N GLN A 35 7.51 17.44 10.48
CA GLN A 35 7.70 17.18 11.90
C GLN A 35 6.74 16.10 12.40
N ILE A 36 7.29 15.01 12.90
CA ILE A 36 6.55 13.84 13.38
C ILE A 36 6.67 13.79 14.91
N ASP A 37 5.55 13.94 15.61
CA ASP A 37 5.49 13.89 17.06
C ASP A 37 5.33 12.44 17.56
N GLU A 38 4.36 11.72 16.97
CA GLU A 38 4.06 10.33 17.35
C GLU A 38 3.76 9.47 16.12
N ILE A 39 4.13 8.19 16.21
CA ILE A 39 3.84 7.15 15.22
C ILE A 39 3.05 6.07 15.95
N TYR A 40 1.78 5.91 15.57
CA TYR A 40 0.90 4.89 16.10
C TYR A 40 0.94 3.68 15.17
N GLU A 41 1.51 2.60 15.65
CA GLU A 41 1.61 1.34 14.93
C GLU A 41 0.44 0.42 15.31
N TYR A 42 -0.46 0.14 14.37
CA TYR A 42 -1.60 -0.76 14.57
C TYR A 42 -1.47 -1.99 13.68
N ASP A 43 -1.59 -3.18 14.26
CA ASP A 43 -1.48 -4.44 13.55
C ASP A 43 -2.38 -5.52 14.18
N ILE A 44 -2.37 -6.75 13.65
CA ILE A 44 -3.23 -7.87 14.07
C ILE A 44 -3.11 -8.19 15.57
N THR A 45 -2.03 -7.82 16.22
CA THR A 45 -1.81 -8.00 17.67
C THR A 45 -2.30 -6.82 18.51
N SER A 46 -2.72 -5.73 17.88
CA SER A 46 -3.23 -4.54 18.56
C SER A 46 -4.68 -4.72 19.02
N THR A 47 -5.07 -3.96 20.01
CA THR A 47 -6.39 -4.03 20.61
C THR A 47 -7.36 -3.02 20.00
N PRO A 48 -8.69 -3.26 20.05
CA PRO A 48 -9.68 -2.26 19.64
C PRO A 48 -9.54 -0.93 20.41
N GLN A 49 -9.12 -0.96 21.67
CA GLN A 49 -8.92 0.24 22.48
C GLN A 49 -7.76 1.10 21.95
N GLU A 50 -6.69 0.48 21.45
CA GLU A 50 -5.60 1.21 20.79
C GLU A 50 -6.11 1.89 19.52
N LEU A 51 -6.95 1.22 18.70
CA LEU A 51 -7.55 1.83 17.51
C LEU A 51 -8.37 3.08 17.87
N GLU A 52 -9.22 2.98 18.88
CA GLU A 52 -10.01 4.12 19.41
C GLU A 52 -9.11 5.30 19.79
N THR A 53 -8.05 5.02 20.56
CA THR A 53 -7.11 6.05 21.01
C THR A 53 -6.36 6.71 19.85
N TYR A 54 -5.88 5.90 18.90
CA TYR A 54 -5.12 6.37 17.76
C TYR A 54 -5.99 7.17 16.78
N CYS A 55 -7.18 6.68 16.47
CA CYS A 55 -8.14 7.39 15.61
C CYS A 55 -8.59 8.73 16.21
N ALA A 56 -8.68 8.84 17.53
CA ALA A 56 -9.04 10.10 18.19
C ALA A 56 -7.95 11.18 18.05
N GLN A 57 -6.70 10.80 17.82
CA GLN A 57 -5.54 11.70 17.88
C GLN A 57 -4.77 11.83 16.57
N ALA A 58 -4.97 10.96 15.60
CA ALA A 58 -4.22 10.96 14.36
C ALA A 58 -4.46 12.23 13.53
N ASP A 59 -3.38 12.80 12.99
CA ASP A 59 -3.40 13.89 12.01
C ASP A 59 -3.35 13.34 10.57
N PHE A 60 -2.93 12.09 10.40
CA PHE A 60 -2.90 11.36 9.12
C PHE A 60 -2.98 9.85 9.37
N VAL A 61 -3.67 9.13 8.50
CA VAL A 61 -3.79 7.67 8.58
C VAL A 61 -3.29 7.01 7.30
N PHE A 62 -2.35 6.08 7.43
CA PHE A 62 -1.98 5.14 6.38
C PHE A 62 -2.68 3.81 6.64
N ASN A 63 -3.73 3.50 5.87
CA ASN A 63 -4.38 2.20 5.94
C ASN A 63 -3.70 1.20 5.00
N LEU A 64 -2.69 0.51 5.54
CA LEU A 64 -1.91 -0.51 4.85
C LEU A 64 -2.33 -1.93 5.25
N ALA A 65 -3.18 -2.06 6.26
CA ALA A 65 -3.74 -3.34 6.68
C ALA A 65 -4.55 -3.96 5.55
N GLY A 66 -4.34 -5.25 5.31
CA GLY A 66 -5.08 -5.99 4.30
C GLY A 66 -4.65 -7.45 4.24
N VAL A 67 -5.56 -8.31 3.76
CA VAL A 67 -5.32 -9.73 3.56
C VAL A 67 -5.04 -9.98 2.08
N ASN A 68 -3.89 -10.60 1.78
CA ASN A 68 -3.47 -10.90 0.40
C ASN A 68 -3.49 -12.41 0.10
N ARG A 69 -3.31 -13.26 1.12
CA ARG A 69 -3.34 -14.72 1.01
C ARG A 69 -4.14 -15.30 2.18
N PRO A 70 -5.46 -15.32 2.05
CA PRO A 70 -6.35 -15.88 3.07
C PRO A 70 -6.27 -17.40 3.05
N LYS A 71 -6.68 -18.01 4.15
CA LYS A 71 -6.94 -19.45 4.21
C LYS A 71 -8.31 -19.79 3.60
N ASP A 72 -9.25 -18.85 3.70
CA ASP A 72 -10.59 -18.92 3.14
C ASP A 72 -10.90 -17.63 2.36
N GLN A 73 -11.60 -17.72 1.22
CA GLN A 73 -11.95 -16.56 0.39
C GLN A 73 -12.75 -15.48 1.14
N SER A 74 -13.56 -15.87 2.13
CA SER A 74 -14.31 -14.91 2.96
C SER A 74 -13.41 -13.95 3.73
N GLU A 75 -12.18 -14.35 4.04
CA GLU A 75 -11.21 -13.51 4.73
C GLU A 75 -10.76 -12.29 3.91
N PHE A 76 -10.87 -12.34 2.56
CA PHE A 76 -10.61 -11.15 1.74
C PHE A 76 -11.58 -10.02 2.07
N MET A 77 -12.86 -10.30 2.14
CA MET A 77 -13.86 -9.29 2.48
C MET A 77 -13.74 -8.84 3.94
N GLN A 78 -13.54 -9.76 4.87
CA GLN A 78 -13.39 -9.41 6.28
C GLN A 78 -12.14 -8.58 6.53
N GLY A 79 -10.99 -8.98 5.98
CA GLY A 79 -9.71 -8.32 6.20
C GLY A 79 -9.53 -7.01 5.43
N ASN A 80 -10.03 -6.92 4.20
CA ASN A 80 -9.87 -5.73 3.38
C ASN A 80 -11.03 -4.73 3.54
N PHE A 81 -12.26 -5.19 3.46
CA PHE A 81 -13.44 -4.34 3.61
C PHE A 81 -13.86 -4.16 5.08
N GLY A 82 -13.92 -5.24 5.85
CA GLY A 82 -14.41 -5.20 7.23
C GLY A 82 -13.53 -4.34 8.13
N PHE A 83 -12.20 -4.50 8.07
CA PHE A 83 -11.30 -3.66 8.85
C PHE A 83 -11.32 -2.20 8.38
N ALA A 84 -11.38 -1.95 7.06
CA ALA A 84 -11.50 -0.59 6.53
C ALA A 84 -12.78 0.09 7.05
N SER A 85 -13.92 -0.62 7.10
CA SER A 85 -15.16 -0.11 7.69
C SER A 85 -14.98 0.25 9.17
N THR A 86 -14.38 -0.65 9.96
CA THR A 86 -14.12 -0.42 11.38
C THR A 86 -13.24 0.82 11.60
N LEU A 87 -12.18 0.98 10.81
CA LEU A 87 -11.29 2.15 10.88
C LEU A 87 -12.05 3.45 10.61
N LEU A 88 -12.80 3.51 9.49
CA LEU A 88 -13.52 4.72 9.09
C LEU A 88 -14.66 5.05 10.07
N ASP A 89 -15.37 4.04 10.58
CA ASP A 89 -16.41 4.23 11.60
C ASP A 89 -15.81 4.74 12.93
N THR A 90 -14.61 4.28 13.29
CA THR A 90 -13.91 4.78 14.48
C THR A 90 -13.48 6.24 14.30
N LEU A 91 -12.96 6.62 13.14
CA LEU A 91 -12.65 8.02 12.83
C LEU A 91 -13.92 8.90 12.89
N LYS A 92 -15.03 8.47 12.30
CA LYS A 92 -16.34 9.17 12.37
C LYS A 92 -16.81 9.33 13.81
N LYS A 93 -16.71 8.28 14.62
CA LYS A 93 -17.10 8.29 16.03
C LYS A 93 -16.39 9.38 16.83
N HIS A 94 -15.12 9.62 16.52
CA HIS A 94 -14.30 10.67 17.16
C HIS A 94 -14.39 12.03 16.45
N GLY A 95 -15.17 12.15 15.39
CA GLY A 95 -15.26 13.38 14.58
C GLY A 95 -13.94 13.75 13.92
N ASN A 96 -13.04 12.78 13.74
CA ASN A 96 -11.72 13.01 13.14
C ASN A 96 -11.82 12.88 11.62
N THR A 97 -11.58 13.98 10.91
CA THR A 97 -11.60 14.07 9.44
C THR A 97 -10.20 14.25 8.85
N CYS A 98 -9.17 13.76 9.54
CA CYS A 98 -7.81 13.80 9.01
C CYS A 98 -7.70 13.03 7.69
N PRO A 99 -6.69 13.34 6.84
CA PRO A 99 -6.46 12.62 5.61
C PRO A 99 -6.23 11.13 5.85
N VAL A 100 -6.83 10.28 5.01
CA VAL A 100 -6.69 8.81 5.09
C VAL A 100 -6.24 8.26 3.75
N MET A 101 -5.11 7.56 3.75
CA MET A 101 -4.59 6.82 2.60
C MET A 101 -5.10 5.37 2.64
N LEU A 102 -5.53 4.86 1.49
CA LEU A 102 -5.84 3.44 1.28
C LEU A 102 -4.81 2.80 0.35
N ALA A 103 -4.14 1.74 0.83
CA ALA A 103 -3.39 0.82 0.00
C ALA A 103 -4.34 -0.13 -0.75
N SER A 104 -4.70 0.25 -1.97
CA SER A 104 -5.44 -0.61 -2.89
C SER A 104 -4.50 -1.35 -3.84
N SER A 105 -5.01 -1.92 -4.91
CA SER A 105 -4.26 -2.71 -5.87
C SER A 105 -4.76 -2.45 -7.29
N ILE A 106 -3.87 -2.56 -8.27
CA ILE A 106 -4.25 -2.54 -9.68
C ILE A 106 -5.28 -3.64 -10.01
N GLN A 107 -5.35 -4.71 -9.22
CA GLN A 107 -6.36 -5.76 -9.38
C GLN A 107 -7.79 -5.26 -9.13
N ALA A 108 -7.96 -4.15 -8.40
CA ALA A 108 -9.27 -3.52 -8.19
C ALA A 108 -9.88 -2.92 -9.48
N THR A 109 -9.12 -2.80 -10.56
CA THR A 109 -9.66 -2.44 -11.87
C THR A 109 -10.58 -3.50 -12.44
N LEU A 110 -10.41 -4.77 -12.05
CA LEU A 110 -11.09 -5.95 -12.58
C LEU A 110 -10.95 -6.08 -14.12
N ILE A 111 -9.84 -5.62 -14.69
CA ILE A 111 -9.59 -5.62 -16.14
C ILE A 111 -8.66 -6.77 -16.50
N GLY A 112 -8.92 -7.40 -17.67
CA GLY A 112 -8.11 -8.46 -18.23
C GLY A 112 -7.99 -9.64 -17.27
N ARG A 113 -6.77 -10.05 -16.93
CA ARG A 113 -6.49 -11.18 -16.01
C ARG A 113 -7.03 -11.00 -14.59
N TYR A 114 -7.48 -9.81 -14.24
CA TYR A 114 -8.02 -9.50 -12.91
C TYR A 114 -9.54 -9.56 -12.84
N GLY A 115 -10.24 -9.82 -13.95
CA GLY A 115 -11.71 -9.77 -14.04
C GLY A 115 -12.43 -10.61 -12.98
N GLU A 116 -11.89 -11.79 -12.64
CA GLU A 116 -12.47 -12.70 -11.66
C GLU A 116 -11.68 -12.73 -10.33
N SER A 117 -10.81 -11.73 -10.08
CA SER A 117 -10.02 -11.66 -8.85
C SER A 117 -10.89 -11.34 -7.63
N ASP A 118 -11.11 -12.29 -6.73
CA ASP A 118 -11.79 -12.05 -5.46
C ASP A 118 -11.03 -11.05 -4.59
N TYR A 119 -9.70 -11.09 -4.63
CA TYR A 119 -8.86 -10.06 -4.03
C TYR A 119 -9.12 -8.68 -4.66
N GLY A 120 -9.17 -8.59 -5.99
CA GLY A 120 -9.50 -7.36 -6.69
C GLY A 120 -10.89 -6.82 -6.32
N LYS A 121 -11.90 -7.70 -6.27
CA LYS A 121 -13.26 -7.36 -5.85
C LYS A 121 -13.30 -6.80 -4.41
N SER A 122 -12.54 -7.41 -3.48
CA SER A 122 -12.47 -6.94 -2.09
C SER A 122 -11.77 -5.57 -1.97
N LYS A 123 -10.72 -5.33 -2.78
CA LYS A 123 -10.05 -4.03 -2.83
C LYS A 123 -10.95 -2.95 -3.41
N LEU A 124 -11.67 -3.25 -4.48
CA LEU A 124 -12.64 -2.32 -5.08
C LEU A 124 -13.75 -1.94 -4.08
N ALA A 125 -14.29 -2.91 -3.33
CA ALA A 125 -15.26 -2.64 -2.28
C ALA A 125 -14.69 -1.69 -1.20
N GLY A 126 -13.41 -1.86 -0.83
CA GLY A 126 -12.71 -0.95 0.07
C GLY A 126 -12.56 0.47 -0.51
N GLU A 127 -12.23 0.59 -1.80
CA GLU A 127 -12.14 1.89 -2.49
C GLU A 127 -13.47 2.65 -2.42
N GLU A 128 -14.58 2.00 -2.77
CA GLU A 128 -15.91 2.62 -2.75
C GLU A 128 -16.31 3.03 -1.33
N LEU A 129 -15.94 2.26 -0.31
CA LEU A 129 -16.15 2.63 1.08
C LEU A 129 -15.40 3.92 1.45
N PHE A 130 -14.15 4.07 1.03
CA PHE A 130 -13.36 5.28 1.27
C PHE A 130 -13.93 6.49 0.53
N PHE A 131 -14.39 6.34 -0.70
CA PHE A 131 -15.02 7.42 -1.44
C PHE A 131 -16.36 7.84 -0.83
N ALA A 132 -17.16 6.88 -0.33
CA ALA A 132 -18.38 7.17 0.39
C ALA A 132 -18.09 7.94 1.69
N TYR A 133 -17.08 7.51 2.45
CA TYR A 133 -16.62 8.20 3.65
C TYR A 133 -16.18 9.65 3.36
N ALA A 134 -15.40 9.87 2.29
CA ALA A 134 -15.00 11.22 1.89
C ALA A 134 -16.20 12.12 1.58
N LYS A 135 -17.20 11.58 0.87
CA LYS A 135 -18.43 12.30 0.53
C LYS A 135 -19.26 12.63 1.79
N GLU A 136 -19.32 11.71 2.74
CA GLU A 136 -20.08 11.89 3.98
C GLU A 136 -19.44 12.90 4.94
N THR A 137 -18.13 12.83 5.11
CA THR A 137 -17.38 13.56 6.15
C THR A 137 -16.64 14.79 5.67
N GLY A 138 -16.39 14.90 4.37
CA GLY A 138 -15.49 15.91 3.80
C GLY A 138 -14.00 15.60 4.01
N ALA A 139 -13.64 14.46 4.60
CA ALA A 139 -12.26 14.06 4.78
C ALA A 139 -11.57 13.81 3.44
N GLN A 140 -10.28 14.14 3.36
CA GLN A 140 -9.47 13.82 2.20
C GLN A 140 -9.13 12.32 2.20
N VAL A 141 -9.44 11.62 1.12
CA VAL A 141 -9.00 10.24 0.91
C VAL A 141 -8.00 10.18 -0.25
N LEU A 142 -6.98 9.31 -0.08
CA LEU A 142 -5.90 9.09 -1.01
C LEU A 142 -5.87 7.61 -1.35
N VAL A 143 -6.48 7.21 -2.47
CA VAL A 143 -6.61 5.81 -2.87
C VAL A 143 -5.52 5.46 -3.89
N TYR A 144 -4.58 4.62 -3.51
CA TYR A 144 -3.47 4.17 -4.34
C TYR A 144 -3.69 2.74 -4.83
N ARG A 145 -3.75 2.53 -6.13
CA ARG A 145 -3.77 1.19 -6.75
C ARG A 145 -2.35 0.74 -7.03
N PHE A 146 -1.74 0.05 -6.08
CA PHE A 146 -0.36 -0.42 -6.24
C PHE A 146 -0.23 -1.48 -7.34
N PRO A 147 0.82 -1.37 -8.19
CA PRO A 147 1.26 -2.46 -9.04
C PRO A 147 2.03 -3.52 -8.22
N ASN A 148 2.90 -4.31 -8.84
CA ASN A 148 3.69 -5.31 -8.13
C ASN A 148 4.80 -4.63 -7.32
N LEU A 149 4.70 -4.71 -6.00
CA LEU A 149 5.70 -4.14 -5.09
C LEU A 149 6.88 -5.09 -4.89
N PHE A 150 8.08 -4.53 -4.77
CA PHE A 150 9.29 -5.26 -4.43
C PHE A 150 10.26 -4.42 -3.62
N GLY A 151 11.22 -5.07 -2.96
CA GLY A 151 12.29 -4.40 -2.21
C GLY A 151 12.56 -5.03 -0.86
N LYS A 152 13.27 -4.30 0.00
CA LYS A 152 13.73 -4.80 1.31
C LYS A 152 12.55 -5.20 2.19
N TRP A 153 12.74 -6.30 2.95
CA TRP A 153 11.75 -6.93 3.85
C TRP A 153 10.54 -7.55 3.15
N CYS A 154 10.56 -7.60 1.81
CA CYS A 154 9.54 -8.36 1.08
C CYS A 154 9.72 -9.86 1.32
N ARG A 155 8.64 -10.55 1.68
CA ARG A 155 8.69 -11.98 1.97
C ARG A 155 8.80 -12.81 0.69
N PRO A 156 9.81 -13.69 0.57
CA PRO A 156 9.84 -14.69 -0.50
C PRO A 156 8.68 -15.68 -0.34
N ASN A 157 8.26 -16.30 -1.44
CA ASN A 157 7.17 -17.28 -1.49
C ASN A 157 5.83 -16.78 -0.90
N TYR A 158 5.62 -15.45 -0.93
CA TYR A 158 4.38 -14.83 -0.45
C TYR A 158 3.68 -14.05 -1.56
N ASN A 159 3.99 -12.78 -1.81
CA ASN A 159 3.29 -11.93 -2.77
C ASN A 159 4.17 -11.30 -3.84
N SER A 160 5.47 -11.49 -3.80
CA SER A 160 6.40 -10.90 -4.76
C SER A 160 7.18 -11.98 -5.48
N VAL A 161 7.04 -12.02 -6.79
CA VAL A 161 7.85 -12.87 -7.65
C VAL A 161 9.34 -12.49 -7.54
N ILE A 162 9.65 -11.20 -7.46
CA ILE A 162 11.02 -10.70 -7.32
C ILE A 162 11.65 -11.22 -6.02
N ALA A 163 10.97 -11.07 -4.88
CA ALA A 163 11.48 -11.56 -3.59
C ALA A 163 11.70 -13.08 -3.61
N THR A 164 10.80 -13.81 -4.27
CA THR A 164 10.92 -15.27 -4.41
C THR A 164 12.12 -15.64 -5.28
N PHE A 165 12.30 -15.00 -6.42
CA PHE A 165 13.42 -15.27 -7.31
C PHE A 165 14.76 -14.90 -6.66
N CYS A 166 14.87 -13.74 -6.03
CA CYS A 166 16.08 -13.35 -5.28
C CYS A 166 16.42 -14.38 -4.18
N ASN A 167 15.42 -14.82 -3.42
CA ASN A 167 15.64 -15.85 -2.39
C ASN A 167 16.10 -17.17 -3.01
N ASN A 168 15.49 -17.61 -4.10
CA ASN A 168 15.83 -18.88 -4.73
C ASN A 168 17.26 -18.83 -5.29
N ILE A 169 17.64 -17.78 -6.00
CA ILE A 169 19.01 -17.60 -6.51
C ILE A 169 20.02 -17.57 -5.37
N ALA A 170 19.77 -16.79 -4.31
CA ALA A 170 20.67 -16.70 -3.17
C ALA A 170 20.87 -18.01 -2.40
N ASN A 171 19.95 -18.96 -2.55
CA ASN A 171 20.00 -20.28 -1.89
C ASN A 171 20.20 -21.44 -2.88
N ASP A 172 20.61 -21.18 -4.12
CA ASP A 172 20.78 -22.18 -5.19
C ASP A 172 19.53 -23.06 -5.44
N LEU A 173 18.34 -22.45 -5.24
CA LEU A 173 17.06 -23.11 -5.51
C LEU A 173 16.58 -22.80 -6.95
N PRO A 174 15.84 -23.71 -7.59
CA PRO A 174 15.36 -23.49 -8.95
C PRO A 174 14.33 -22.34 -8.99
N ILE A 175 14.40 -21.53 -10.05
CA ILE A 175 13.36 -20.59 -10.43
C ILE A 175 12.40 -21.28 -11.39
N GLN A 176 11.10 -21.17 -11.11
CA GLN A 176 10.06 -21.64 -12.02
C GLN A 176 9.37 -20.44 -12.69
N VAL A 177 9.47 -20.37 -14.00
CA VAL A 177 8.80 -19.36 -14.84
C VAL A 177 7.81 -20.08 -15.75
N ASN A 178 6.53 -19.83 -15.56
CA ASN A 178 5.49 -20.48 -16.39
C ASN A 178 5.40 -19.82 -17.76
N ASP A 179 5.51 -18.51 -17.84
CA ASP A 179 5.51 -17.73 -19.07
C ASP A 179 6.47 -16.53 -18.92
N ALA A 180 7.61 -16.60 -19.64
CA ALA A 180 8.64 -15.59 -19.59
C ALA A 180 8.24 -14.26 -20.26
N SER A 181 7.21 -14.27 -21.12
CA SER A 181 6.75 -13.10 -21.87
C SER A 181 5.81 -12.18 -21.07
N VAL A 182 5.40 -12.58 -19.87
CA VAL A 182 4.49 -11.78 -19.04
C VAL A 182 5.14 -10.46 -18.65
N GLU A 183 4.55 -9.36 -19.09
CA GLU A 183 4.94 -8.01 -18.64
C GLU A 183 4.41 -7.73 -17.23
N LEU A 184 5.28 -7.23 -16.39
CA LEU A 184 4.98 -6.77 -15.04
C LEU A 184 5.27 -5.27 -14.92
N GLU A 185 4.39 -4.55 -14.26
CA GLU A 185 4.68 -3.22 -13.75
C GLU A 185 5.15 -3.36 -12.31
N LEU A 186 6.34 -2.89 -12.03
CA LEU A 186 7.03 -2.98 -10.75
C LEU A 186 7.14 -1.61 -10.10
N LEU A 187 6.89 -1.55 -8.79
CA LEU A 187 7.12 -0.37 -7.95
C LEU A 187 8.07 -0.75 -6.81
N TYR A 188 9.24 -0.08 -6.79
CA TYR A 188 10.20 -0.27 -5.73
C TYR A 188 9.72 0.35 -4.42
N ILE A 189 9.98 -0.32 -3.31
CA ILE A 189 9.42 0.08 -2.02
C ILE A 189 9.85 1.47 -1.56
N ASP A 190 11.09 1.88 -1.84
CA ASP A 190 11.56 3.21 -1.44
C ASP A 190 10.91 4.32 -2.27
N ASP A 191 10.63 4.09 -3.58
CA ASP A 191 9.87 5.03 -4.41
C ASP A 191 8.43 5.18 -3.91
N LEU A 192 7.81 4.09 -3.45
CA LEU A 192 6.50 4.14 -2.80
C LEU A 192 6.55 4.93 -1.49
N VAL A 193 7.57 4.71 -0.66
CA VAL A 193 7.72 5.45 0.61
C VAL A 193 7.90 6.94 0.34
N GLU A 194 8.67 7.33 -0.66
CA GLU A 194 8.81 8.76 -1.05
C GLU A 194 7.46 9.36 -1.45
N GLU A 195 6.63 8.65 -2.23
CA GLU A 195 5.28 9.09 -2.57
C GLU A 195 4.38 9.21 -1.32
N MET A 196 4.49 8.27 -0.37
CA MET A 196 3.75 8.35 0.90
C MET A 196 4.17 9.57 1.73
N LEU A 197 5.45 9.92 1.73
CA LEU A 197 5.96 11.10 2.41
C LEU A 197 5.52 12.39 1.69
N ASP A 198 5.44 12.38 0.35
CA ASP A 198 4.85 13.47 -0.43
C ASP A 198 3.36 13.65 -0.08
N ALA A 199 2.64 12.56 0.10
CA ALA A 199 1.24 12.61 0.53
C ALA A 199 1.08 13.26 1.92
N LEU A 200 1.99 12.99 2.87
CA LEU A 200 2.01 13.67 4.18
C LEU A 200 2.23 15.18 4.06
N GLU A 201 3.02 15.61 3.09
CA GLU A 201 3.25 17.02 2.81
C GLU A 201 2.15 17.67 1.94
N GLY A 202 1.07 16.94 1.65
CA GLY A 202 -0.03 17.44 0.80
C GLY A 202 0.32 17.46 -0.70
N LYS A 203 1.35 16.76 -1.13
CA LYS A 203 1.87 16.70 -2.50
C LYS A 203 1.56 15.39 -3.23
N ALA A 204 0.51 14.68 -2.81
CA ALA A 204 0.12 13.41 -3.43
C ALA A 204 -0.14 13.57 -4.94
N HIS A 205 0.42 12.66 -5.74
CA HIS A 205 0.22 12.66 -7.18
C HIS A 205 -1.12 12.04 -7.55
N ARG A 206 -1.99 12.81 -8.19
CA ARG A 206 -3.36 12.40 -8.56
C ARG A 206 -3.42 11.86 -9.98
N CYS A 207 -4.30 10.87 -10.18
CA CYS A 207 -4.56 10.28 -11.49
C CYS A 207 -6.00 9.79 -11.63
N ASN A 208 -6.38 9.51 -12.89
CA ASN A 208 -7.47 8.60 -13.22
C ASN A 208 -6.86 7.35 -13.90
N TYR A 209 -7.63 6.28 -14.02
CA TYR A 209 -7.20 5.07 -14.71
C TYR A 209 -7.89 4.96 -16.07
N ASP A 210 -7.09 4.70 -17.11
CA ASP A 210 -7.53 4.23 -18.41
C ASP A 210 -7.03 2.79 -18.57
N GLY A 211 -7.95 1.85 -18.48
CA GLY A 211 -7.57 0.45 -18.35
C GLY A 211 -6.73 0.20 -17.09
N LEU A 212 -5.51 -0.31 -17.28
CA LEU A 212 -4.54 -0.54 -16.21
C LEU A 212 -3.57 0.64 -16.03
N ALA A 213 -3.60 1.64 -16.91
CA ALA A 213 -2.64 2.73 -16.91
C ALA A 213 -3.13 3.92 -16.06
N ALA A 214 -2.28 4.41 -15.15
CA ALA A 214 -2.52 5.66 -14.45
C ALA A 214 -2.26 6.84 -15.39
N GLN A 215 -3.25 7.72 -15.51
CA GLN A 215 -3.18 8.96 -16.28
C GLN A 215 -3.19 10.14 -15.31
N ALA A 216 -2.10 10.89 -15.26
CA ALA A 216 -1.96 12.04 -14.37
C ALA A 216 -3.12 13.03 -14.57
N ALA A 217 -3.79 13.43 -13.49
CA ALA A 217 -4.89 14.36 -13.48
C ALA A 217 -4.94 15.08 -12.13
N ALA A 218 -4.87 16.40 -12.13
CA ALA A 218 -4.82 17.20 -10.89
C ALA A 218 -6.07 17.00 -10.01
N ASP A 219 -7.22 16.74 -10.62
CA ASP A 219 -8.50 16.42 -9.99
C ASP A 219 -8.82 14.91 -9.99
N GLY A 220 -7.81 14.07 -10.24
CA GLY A 220 -7.95 12.63 -10.32
C GLY A 220 -8.52 12.01 -9.06
N ARG A 221 -9.34 10.99 -9.26
CA ARG A 221 -10.00 10.25 -8.16
C ARG A 221 -9.01 9.42 -7.35
N TYR A 222 -7.95 8.94 -8.00
CA TYR A 222 -6.93 8.05 -7.44
C TYR A 222 -5.61 8.78 -7.26
N CYS A 223 -4.66 8.08 -6.63
CA CYS A 223 -3.27 8.50 -6.53
C CYS A 223 -2.35 7.41 -7.10
N TYR A 224 -1.13 7.80 -7.49
CA TYR A 224 -0.14 6.89 -8.04
C TYR A 224 1.28 7.32 -7.65
N ALA A 225 2.22 6.38 -7.63
CA ALA A 225 3.64 6.69 -7.50
C ALA A 225 4.23 7.02 -8.89
N LEU A 226 5.06 8.07 -8.95
CA LEU A 226 5.61 8.57 -10.22
C LEU A 226 6.55 7.57 -10.91
N THR A 227 7.33 6.82 -10.12
CA THR A 227 8.36 5.93 -10.63
C THR A 227 7.88 4.49 -10.60
N THR A 228 7.59 3.92 -11.76
CA THR A 228 7.34 2.50 -11.94
C THR A 228 8.19 1.97 -13.10
N HIS A 229 8.39 0.66 -13.14
CA HIS A 229 9.21 0.00 -14.14
C HIS A 229 8.39 -1.11 -14.83
N LYS A 230 8.31 -1.07 -16.14
CA LYS A 230 7.74 -2.17 -16.94
C LYS A 230 8.86 -3.08 -17.40
N VAL A 231 8.70 -4.37 -17.15
CA VAL A 231 9.70 -5.39 -17.46
C VAL A 231 9.02 -6.72 -17.74
N ILE A 232 9.55 -7.50 -18.66
CA ILE A 232 9.09 -8.87 -18.86
C ILE A 232 9.75 -9.82 -17.86
N LEU A 233 9.00 -10.86 -17.47
CA LEU A 233 9.43 -11.80 -16.43
C LEU A 233 10.76 -12.50 -16.76
N GLY A 234 11.00 -12.81 -18.05
CA GLY A 234 12.26 -13.38 -18.54
C GLY A 234 13.46 -12.49 -18.30
N GLU A 235 13.33 -11.18 -18.56
CA GLU A 235 14.41 -10.21 -18.30
C GLU A 235 14.77 -10.13 -16.81
N ILE A 236 13.80 -10.26 -15.93
CA ILE A 236 14.06 -10.29 -14.49
C ILE A 236 14.97 -11.48 -14.13
N VAL A 237 14.69 -12.65 -14.69
CA VAL A 237 15.50 -13.85 -14.44
C VAL A 237 16.91 -13.66 -14.94
N GLU A 238 17.08 -13.16 -16.19
CA GLU A 238 18.38 -12.88 -16.79
C GLU A 238 19.18 -11.86 -15.94
N LEU A 239 18.54 -10.78 -15.49
CA LEU A 239 19.20 -9.79 -14.63
C LEU A 239 19.64 -10.39 -13.29
N LEU A 240 18.82 -11.23 -12.68
CA LEU A 240 19.17 -11.85 -11.40
C LEU A 240 20.28 -12.89 -11.54
N ASP A 241 20.35 -13.63 -12.66
CA ASP A 241 21.44 -14.55 -12.94
C ASP A 241 22.77 -13.81 -13.13
N LEU A 242 22.76 -12.57 -13.62
CA LEU A 242 23.98 -11.74 -13.72
C LEU A 242 24.52 -11.29 -12.35
N PHE A 243 23.70 -11.29 -11.31
CA PHE A 243 24.11 -10.92 -9.95
C PHE A 243 24.61 -12.12 -9.12
N LYS A 244 24.53 -13.33 -9.66
CA LYS A 244 25.02 -14.57 -9.05
C LYS A 244 26.51 -14.75 -9.26
#